data_3bf1123659fcb05a45a2da1c0e8d2f20
#
_entry.id   3bf1123659fcb05a45a2da1c0e8d2f20
#
_cell.length_a   1.000
_cell.length_b   1.000
_cell.length_c   1.000
_cell.angle_alpha   90.00
_cell.angle_beta   90.00
_cell.angle_gamma   90.00
#
_symmetry.space_group_name_H-M   'P 1'
#
loop_
_entity.id
_entity.type
_entity.pdbx_description
1 polymer ?
#
loop_
_entity_poly.entity_id
_entity_poly.type
_entity_poly.pdbx_seq_one_letter_code
_entity_poly.pdbx_strand_id
1 'polypeptide(L)'
;MGNDQIFSLADKLRQLRDRKAELEDELKALTTEIDATDKALSDQMAEAEVPKFSHSGMTFYLKSRLFASPQAGRKEDLFAALRAHGYGDLITENVNANTLSSFCKEQIAESGEAETLPEWLSQVVSTYEKTSVGVRKS
;
A
#
# COMPACT_ATOMS: atom_id res chain seq x y z
N MET A 1 -16.27 6.79 -37.43
CA MET A 1 -14.83 6.75 -37.23
C MET A 1 -14.49 6.76 -35.72
N GLY A 2 -14.88 7.79 -34.99
CA GLY A 2 -14.58 7.90 -33.57
C GLY A 2 -15.11 6.75 -32.73
N ASN A 3 -16.28 6.22 -33.04
CA ASN A 3 -16.90 5.16 -32.25
C ASN A 3 -16.14 3.84 -32.33
N ASP A 4 -15.58 3.49 -33.50
CA ASP A 4 -14.81 2.25 -33.67
C ASP A 4 -13.54 2.27 -32.83
N GLN A 5 -12.87 3.43 -32.75
CA GLN A 5 -11.70 3.60 -31.92
C GLN A 5 -12.07 3.54 -30.43
N ILE A 6 -13.17 4.15 -30.06
CA ILE A 6 -13.66 4.12 -28.67
C ILE A 6 -13.97 2.67 -28.25
N PHE A 7 -14.68 1.94 -29.11
CA PHE A 7 -15.04 0.54 -28.81
C PHE A 7 -13.80 -0.35 -28.75
N SER A 8 -12.86 -0.16 -29.66
CA SER A 8 -11.61 -0.91 -29.67
C SER A 8 -10.79 -0.67 -28.38
N LEU A 9 -10.68 0.58 -27.95
CA LEU A 9 -9.99 0.94 -26.72
C LEU A 9 -10.73 0.42 -25.49
N ALA A 10 -12.07 0.44 -25.50
CA ALA A 10 -12.88 -0.10 -24.41
C ALA A 10 -12.65 -1.61 -24.25
N ASP A 11 -12.65 -2.35 -25.36
CA ASP A 11 -12.38 -3.79 -25.37
C ASP A 11 -10.97 -4.08 -24.84
N LYS A 12 -9.99 -3.32 -25.30
CA LYS A 12 -8.61 -3.46 -24.84
C LYS A 12 -8.48 -3.17 -23.35
N LEU A 13 -9.11 -2.11 -22.86
CA LEU A 13 -9.09 -1.76 -21.44
C LEU A 13 -9.68 -2.89 -20.59
N ARG A 14 -10.80 -3.45 -21.02
CA ARG A 14 -11.44 -4.57 -20.32
C ARG A 14 -10.53 -5.79 -20.30
N GLN A 15 -9.95 -6.16 -21.42
CA GLN A 15 -9.05 -7.30 -21.52
C GLN A 15 -7.83 -7.13 -20.62
N LEU A 16 -7.24 -5.94 -20.60
CA LEU A 16 -6.07 -5.65 -19.75
C LEU A 16 -6.41 -5.72 -18.27
N ARG A 17 -7.57 -5.20 -17.87
CA ARG A 17 -8.04 -5.27 -16.49
C ARG A 17 -8.31 -6.71 -16.05
N ASP A 18 -8.92 -7.50 -16.91
CA ASP A 18 -9.18 -8.92 -16.62
C ASP A 18 -7.86 -9.69 -16.46
N ARG A 19 -6.90 -9.43 -17.36
CA ARG A 19 -5.59 -10.06 -17.28
C ARG A 19 -4.84 -9.65 -16.01
N LYS A 20 -4.93 -8.40 -15.64
CA LYS A 20 -4.32 -7.89 -14.40
C LYS A 20 -4.90 -8.60 -13.18
N ALA A 21 -6.23 -8.76 -13.13
CA ALA A 21 -6.89 -9.46 -12.04
C ALA A 21 -6.43 -10.93 -11.94
N GLU A 22 -6.30 -11.61 -13.08
CA GLU A 22 -5.78 -13.00 -13.11
C GLU A 22 -4.35 -13.07 -12.57
N LEU A 23 -3.50 -12.13 -12.96
CA LEU A 23 -2.11 -12.08 -12.50
C LEU A 23 -2.02 -11.78 -11.01
N GLU A 24 -2.88 -10.91 -10.50
CA GLU A 24 -2.96 -10.61 -9.07
C GLU A 24 -3.37 -11.84 -8.26
N ASP A 25 -4.32 -12.61 -8.76
CA ASP A 25 -4.75 -13.86 -8.14
C ASP A 25 -3.63 -14.90 -8.15
N GLU A 26 -2.93 -15.05 -9.28
CA GLU A 26 -1.77 -15.93 -9.39
C GLU A 26 -0.65 -15.51 -8.42
N LEU A 27 -0.39 -14.20 -8.33
CA LEU A 27 0.61 -13.68 -7.41
C LEU A 27 0.26 -13.97 -5.95
N LYS A 28 -1.00 -13.81 -5.60
CA LYS A 28 -1.49 -14.09 -4.26
C LYS A 28 -1.32 -15.57 -3.90
N ALA A 29 -1.64 -16.47 -4.85
CA ALA A 29 -1.48 -17.91 -4.67
C ALA A 29 0.00 -18.27 -4.48
N LEU A 30 0.89 -17.68 -5.30
CA LEU A 30 2.33 -17.91 -5.18
C LEU A 30 2.88 -17.41 -3.85
N THR A 31 2.44 -16.24 -3.39
CA THR A 31 2.87 -15.70 -2.10
C THR A 31 2.49 -16.64 -0.97
N THR A 32 1.28 -17.20 -1.02
CA THR A 32 0.83 -18.16 -0.02
C THR A 32 1.71 -19.43 -0.03
N GLU A 33 2.05 -19.95 -1.21
CA GLU A 33 2.94 -21.10 -1.33
C GLU A 33 4.35 -20.81 -0.85
N ILE A 34 4.89 -19.64 -1.18
CA ILE A 34 6.21 -19.21 -0.72
C ILE A 34 6.24 -19.16 0.80
N ASP A 35 5.25 -18.52 1.41
CA ASP A 35 5.20 -18.39 2.87
C ASP A 35 5.09 -19.72 3.57
N ALA A 36 4.27 -20.63 3.05
CA ALA A 36 4.12 -21.98 3.61
C ALA A 36 5.41 -22.80 3.46
N THR A 37 6.07 -22.72 2.31
CA THR A 37 7.31 -23.45 2.04
C THR A 37 8.48 -22.89 2.85
N ASP A 38 8.56 -21.56 2.95
CA ASP A 38 9.55 -20.86 3.76
C ASP A 38 9.43 -21.27 5.23
N LYS A 39 8.20 -21.28 5.75
CA LYS A 39 7.95 -21.73 7.12
C LYS A 39 8.37 -23.17 7.33
N ALA A 40 8.00 -24.06 6.42
CA ALA A 40 8.35 -25.49 6.52
C ALA A 40 9.88 -25.68 6.52
N LEU A 41 10.59 -24.98 5.62
CA LEU A 41 12.04 -25.06 5.53
C LEU A 41 12.72 -24.48 6.78
N SER A 42 12.29 -23.30 7.22
CA SER A 42 12.89 -22.67 8.40
C SER A 42 12.66 -23.51 9.67
N ASP A 43 11.47 -24.12 9.82
CA ASP A 43 11.19 -25.01 10.95
C ASP A 43 12.10 -26.25 10.92
N GLN A 44 12.29 -26.86 9.74
CA GLN A 44 13.18 -28.02 9.58
C GLN A 44 14.64 -27.68 9.86
N MET A 45 15.09 -26.54 9.36
CA MET A 45 16.45 -26.06 9.60
C MET A 45 16.69 -25.81 11.10
N ALA A 46 15.73 -25.19 11.77
CA ALA A 46 15.83 -24.92 13.21
C ALA A 46 15.83 -26.22 14.01
N GLU A 47 14.96 -27.17 13.68
CA GLU A 47 14.89 -28.47 14.36
C GLU A 47 16.18 -29.26 14.17
N ALA A 48 16.76 -29.24 12.96
CA ALA A 48 18.01 -29.92 12.66
C ALA A 48 19.25 -29.16 13.13
N GLU A 49 19.08 -27.96 13.69
CA GLU A 49 20.19 -27.09 14.11
C GLU A 49 21.15 -26.75 12.96
N VAL A 50 20.60 -26.55 11.74
CA VAL A 50 21.35 -26.17 10.54
C VAL A 50 21.07 -24.70 10.22
N PRO A 51 21.94 -23.77 10.64
CA PRO A 51 21.69 -22.34 10.40
C PRO A 51 21.95 -21.92 8.97
N LYS A 52 22.66 -22.75 8.18
CA LYS A 52 23.07 -22.40 6.83
C LYS A 52 23.46 -23.66 6.06
N PHE A 53 23.10 -23.73 4.79
CA PHE A 53 23.56 -24.80 3.89
C PHE A 53 23.57 -24.30 2.44
N SER A 54 24.31 -24.99 1.60
CA SER A 54 24.31 -24.74 0.16
C SER A 54 23.70 -25.91 -0.57
N HIS A 55 22.85 -25.62 -1.54
CA HIS A 55 22.18 -26.63 -2.33
C HIS A 55 21.87 -26.07 -3.72
N SER A 56 22.16 -26.84 -4.78
CA SER A 56 21.88 -26.44 -6.17
C SER A 56 22.43 -25.07 -6.55
N GLY A 57 23.63 -24.73 -6.06
CA GLY A 57 24.31 -23.48 -6.37
C GLY A 57 23.80 -22.27 -5.56
N MET A 58 22.88 -22.48 -4.63
CA MET A 58 22.31 -21.42 -3.79
C MET A 58 22.64 -21.69 -2.32
N THR A 59 22.81 -20.63 -1.58
CA THR A 59 23.03 -20.70 -0.14
C THR A 59 21.76 -20.29 0.59
N PHE A 60 21.29 -21.16 1.48
CA PHE A 60 20.11 -20.93 2.32
C PHE A 60 20.55 -20.72 3.75
N TYR A 61 20.03 -19.67 4.39
CA TYR A 61 20.42 -19.33 5.76
C TYR A 61 19.23 -18.80 6.54
N LEU A 62 19.22 -19.11 7.83
CA LEU A 62 18.20 -18.57 8.73
C LEU A 62 18.51 -17.11 9.01
N LYS A 63 17.49 -16.27 8.90
CA LYS A 63 17.58 -14.86 9.28
C LYS A 63 16.34 -14.49 10.10
N SER A 64 16.51 -13.57 11.02
CA SER A 64 15.41 -13.05 11.82
C SER A 64 15.27 -11.56 11.60
N ARG A 65 14.04 -11.10 11.59
CA ARG A 65 13.72 -9.68 11.55
C ARG A 65 12.75 -9.38 12.68
N LEU A 66 13.10 -8.43 13.53
CA LEU A 66 12.22 -8.00 14.61
C LEU A 66 11.21 -6.99 14.07
N PHE A 67 9.95 -7.24 14.30
CA PHE A 67 8.86 -6.30 13.99
C PHE A 67 8.34 -5.74 15.30
N ALA A 68 8.18 -4.43 15.36
CA ALA A 68 7.65 -3.76 16.53
C ALA A 68 6.56 -2.79 16.10
N SER A 69 5.50 -2.73 16.89
CA SER A 69 4.40 -1.79 16.65
C SER A 69 3.81 -1.36 17.99
N PRO A 70 3.14 -0.21 18.04
CA PRO A 70 2.45 0.19 19.26
C PRO A 70 1.42 -0.87 19.66
N GLN A 71 1.32 -1.12 20.97
CA GLN A 71 0.25 -1.97 21.48
C GLN A 71 -1.10 -1.30 21.19
N ALA A 72 -2.13 -2.11 20.98
CA ALA A 72 -3.46 -1.59 20.68
C ALA A 72 -3.92 -0.60 21.76
N GLY A 73 -4.33 0.60 21.31
CA GLY A 73 -4.82 1.65 22.20
C GLY A 73 -3.73 2.34 23.04
N ARG A 74 -2.45 2.03 22.79
CA ARG A 74 -1.35 2.61 23.60
C ARG A 74 -0.37 3.47 22.80
N LYS A 75 -0.81 3.97 21.66
CA LYS A 75 0.04 4.79 20.79
C LYS A 75 0.52 6.07 21.53
N GLU A 76 -0.37 6.74 22.24
CA GLU A 76 -0.04 7.95 22.99
C GLU A 76 0.93 7.67 24.11
N ASP A 77 0.76 6.55 24.80
CA ASP A 77 1.67 6.11 25.87
C ASP A 77 3.07 5.85 25.32
N LEU A 78 3.15 5.22 24.13
CA LEU A 78 4.42 5.00 23.46
C LEU A 78 5.11 6.33 23.12
N PHE A 79 4.36 7.29 22.59
CA PHE A 79 4.90 8.61 22.26
C PHE A 79 5.45 9.31 23.51
N ALA A 80 4.70 9.29 24.60
CA ALA A 80 5.14 9.87 25.87
C ALA A 80 6.42 9.19 26.40
N ALA A 81 6.49 7.88 26.32
CA ALA A 81 7.66 7.13 26.75
C ALA A 81 8.91 7.45 25.91
N LEU A 82 8.74 7.53 24.58
CA LEU A 82 9.83 7.89 23.67
C LEU A 82 10.37 9.29 23.95
N ARG A 83 9.48 10.26 24.17
CA ARG A 83 9.87 11.63 24.51
C ARG A 83 10.59 11.70 25.84
N ALA A 84 10.08 11.00 26.84
CA ALA A 84 10.66 10.97 28.17
C ALA A 84 12.08 10.40 28.20
N HIS A 85 12.38 9.49 27.28
CA HIS A 85 13.69 8.83 27.21
C HIS A 85 14.62 9.43 26.13
N GLY A 86 14.25 10.55 25.54
CA GLY A 86 15.09 11.26 24.57
C GLY A 86 15.00 10.77 23.12
N TYR A 87 13.98 9.99 22.78
CA TYR A 87 13.77 9.43 21.44
C TYR A 87 12.58 10.04 20.70
N GLY A 88 12.24 11.29 21.02
CA GLY A 88 11.15 12.00 20.35
C GLY A 88 11.31 12.14 18.85
N ASP A 89 12.55 12.08 18.35
CA ASP A 89 12.85 12.15 16.91
C ASP A 89 12.25 11.00 16.10
N LEU A 90 11.90 9.88 16.76
CA LEU A 90 11.25 8.74 16.10
C LEU A 90 9.76 9.01 15.81
N ILE A 91 9.21 10.05 16.42
CA ILE A 91 7.80 10.40 16.25
C ILE A 91 7.69 11.39 15.09
N THR A 92 6.89 11.03 14.09
CA THR A 92 6.63 11.87 12.93
C THR A 92 5.15 12.21 12.85
N GLU A 93 4.86 13.48 12.51
CA GLU A 93 3.51 13.90 12.21
C GLU A 93 3.23 13.62 10.74
N ASN A 94 2.06 13.07 10.47
CA ASN A 94 1.69 12.70 9.12
C ASN A 94 0.21 12.96 8.87
N VAL A 95 -0.11 13.27 7.61
CA VAL A 95 -1.48 13.45 7.14
C VAL A 95 -1.77 12.34 6.14
N ASN A 96 -2.84 11.59 6.38
CA ASN A 96 -3.27 10.54 5.46
C ASN A 96 -3.69 11.16 4.12
N ALA A 97 -3.09 10.69 3.02
CA ALA A 97 -3.34 11.24 1.69
C ALA A 97 -4.80 11.13 1.25
N ASN A 98 -5.46 10.01 1.54
CA ASN A 98 -6.86 9.82 1.18
C ASN A 98 -7.79 10.76 1.97
N THR A 99 -7.50 10.92 3.25
CA THR A 99 -8.25 11.84 4.12
C THR A 99 -8.06 13.28 3.67
N LEU A 100 -6.83 13.65 3.32
CA LEU A 100 -6.53 14.99 2.82
C LEU A 100 -7.26 15.24 1.50
N SER A 101 -7.26 14.29 0.58
CA SER A 101 -7.97 14.40 -0.70
C SER A 101 -9.46 14.59 -0.50
N SER A 102 -10.07 13.84 0.42
CA SER A 102 -11.49 13.98 0.74
C SER A 102 -11.80 15.34 1.36
N PHE A 103 -10.94 15.79 2.26
CA PHE A 103 -11.08 17.12 2.88
C PHE A 103 -11.02 18.23 1.83
N CYS A 104 -10.07 18.15 0.89
CA CYS A 104 -9.95 19.13 -0.19
C CYS A 104 -11.20 19.14 -1.08
N LYS A 105 -11.76 17.96 -1.39
CA LYS A 105 -13.01 17.87 -2.14
C LYS A 105 -14.17 18.56 -1.42
N GLU A 106 -14.28 18.37 -0.11
CA GLU A 106 -15.29 19.02 0.72
C GLU A 106 -15.13 20.53 0.71
N GLN A 107 -13.89 21.02 0.83
CA GLN A 107 -13.61 22.44 0.82
C GLN A 107 -13.98 23.09 -0.53
N ILE A 108 -13.68 22.40 -1.62
CA ILE A 108 -14.06 22.87 -2.97
C ILE A 108 -15.59 22.92 -3.10
N ALA A 109 -16.29 21.89 -2.64
CA ALA A 109 -17.75 21.83 -2.68
C ALA A 109 -18.38 22.97 -1.84
N GLU A 110 -17.83 23.25 -0.67
CA GLU A 110 -18.31 24.32 0.20
C GLU A 110 -18.05 25.72 -0.35
N SER A 111 -17.10 25.87 -1.27
CA SER A 111 -16.83 27.16 -1.91
C SER A 111 -17.92 27.59 -2.90
N GLY A 112 -18.86 26.70 -3.22
CA GLY A 112 -19.96 26.97 -4.13
C GLY A 112 -19.49 27.14 -5.57
N GLU A 113 -19.92 28.22 -6.22
CA GLU A 113 -19.61 28.50 -7.64
C GLU A 113 -18.12 28.77 -7.89
N ALA A 114 -17.37 29.18 -6.87
CA ALA A 114 -15.94 29.45 -7.02
C ALA A 114 -15.14 28.19 -7.34
N GLU A 115 -15.59 27.02 -6.87
CA GLU A 115 -14.94 25.71 -7.10
C GLU A 115 -13.43 25.73 -6.80
N THR A 116 -13.06 26.40 -5.71
CA THR A 116 -11.65 26.61 -5.34
C THR A 116 -11.40 26.23 -3.88
N LEU A 117 -10.14 25.92 -3.59
CA LEU A 117 -9.69 25.73 -2.22
C LEU A 117 -9.58 27.08 -1.50
N PRO A 118 -9.80 27.11 -0.17
CA PRO A 118 -9.46 28.30 0.61
C PRO A 118 -7.98 28.66 0.42
N GLU A 119 -7.67 29.94 0.44
CA GLU A 119 -6.31 30.42 0.22
C GLU A 119 -5.29 29.81 1.18
N TRP A 120 -5.64 29.70 2.47
CA TRP A 120 -4.74 29.12 3.47
C TRP A 120 -4.36 27.69 3.16
N LEU A 121 -5.23 26.94 2.47
CA LEU A 121 -5.00 25.55 2.10
C LEU A 121 -4.27 25.45 0.76
N SER A 122 -4.66 26.25 -0.22
CA SER A 122 -4.06 26.24 -1.57
C SER A 122 -2.58 26.59 -1.56
N GLN A 123 -2.12 27.35 -0.58
CA GLN A 123 -0.71 27.71 -0.46
C GLN A 123 0.18 26.57 -0.02
N VAL A 124 -0.37 25.54 0.60
CA VAL A 124 0.41 24.44 1.20
C VAL A 124 0.02 23.05 0.68
N VAL A 125 -0.93 22.98 -0.25
CA VAL A 125 -1.41 21.72 -0.83
C VAL A 125 -1.32 21.79 -2.34
N SER A 126 -0.77 20.76 -2.96
CA SER A 126 -0.80 20.58 -4.41
C SER A 126 -1.91 19.61 -4.77
N THR A 127 -2.76 19.99 -5.72
CA THR A 127 -3.86 19.15 -6.17
C THR A 127 -3.78 18.91 -7.67
N TYR A 128 -4.26 17.76 -8.12
CA TYR A 128 -4.51 17.52 -9.53
C TYR A 128 -5.72 16.59 -9.63
N GLU A 129 -6.42 16.70 -10.74
CA GLU A 129 -7.53 15.80 -11.04
C GLU A 129 -7.10 14.81 -12.10
N LYS A 130 -7.36 13.54 -11.86
CA LYS A 130 -7.13 12.50 -12.84
C LYS A 130 -8.49 11.97 -13.29
N THR A 131 -8.74 12.09 -14.59
CA THR A 131 -9.95 11.52 -15.19
C THR A 131 -9.62 10.12 -15.70
N SER A 132 -10.40 9.15 -15.34
CA SER A 132 -10.23 7.77 -15.78
C SER A 132 -11.58 7.16 -16.13
N VAL A 133 -11.55 6.00 -16.76
CA VAL A 133 -12.76 5.29 -17.19
C VAL A 133 -13.14 4.24 -16.16
N GLY A 134 -14.39 4.35 -15.66
CA GLY A 134 -14.96 3.30 -14.84
C GLY A 134 -15.67 2.28 -15.73
N VAL A 135 -15.65 1.01 -15.32
CA VAL A 135 -16.33 -0.08 -16.03
C VAL A 135 -17.25 -0.80 -15.03
N ARG A 136 -18.49 -0.96 -15.41
CA ARG A 136 -19.48 -1.70 -14.60
C ARG A 136 -20.42 -2.45 -15.51
N LYS A 137 -21.08 -3.47 -14.97
CA LYS A 137 -22.15 -4.16 -15.70
C LYS A 137 -23.33 -3.20 -15.93
N SER A 138 -23.88 -3.26 -17.11
CA SER A 138 -25.04 -2.46 -17.47
C SER A 138 -26.31 -2.92 -16.73
#